data_0eb10b61b78b149725a79b2962f6ebc7
#
_entry.id   0eb10b61b78b149725a79b2962f6ebc7
#
_cell.length_a   1.000
_cell.length_b   1.000
_cell.length_c   1.000
_cell.angle_alpha   90.00
_cell.angle_beta   90.00
_cell.angle_gamma   90.00
#
_symmetry.space_group_name_H-M   'P 1'
#
loop_
_entity.id
_entity.type
_entity.pdbx_description
1 polymer ?
#
loop_
_entity_poly.entity_id
_entity_poly.type
_entity_poly.pdbx_seq_one_letter_code
_entity_poly.pdbx_strand_id
1 'polypeptide(L)'
;MLSYINDFPMEFRDYIASEIIPQYADFDKAHRVDHVLKVIAESLNLSQYYDVSRMMVYVIASYHDLGLCEGREFHHLISGKILWADQKLRQWFPEEHILIMKEAVEDHRASNKHVPRSIYGKIVAEADRIIDPDITLRWTVQYGLSNYPELDKEKQYIRFLTHLKEKYAEGGYLRLWIPQSANAAHLQELRQLIADEEELHKVFEKIYSQETETIQNLENIPIFVRNKKNNSI
;
A
#
# COMPACT_ATOMS: atom_id res chain seq x y z
N MET A 1 -9.46 -14.94 -10.24
CA MET A 1 -10.15 -13.75 -10.76
C MET A 1 -11.17 -13.32 -9.72
N LEU A 2 -11.21 -12.04 -9.37
CA LEU A 2 -12.00 -11.54 -8.23
C LEU A 2 -13.50 -11.69 -8.54
N SER A 3 -14.21 -12.49 -7.76
CA SER A 3 -15.67 -12.69 -7.89
C SER A 3 -16.47 -11.39 -7.73
N TYR A 4 -15.88 -10.39 -7.09
CA TYR A 4 -16.48 -9.10 -6.74
C TYR A 4 -16.77 -8.15 -7.91
N ILE A 5 -16.25 -8.44 -9.12
CA ILE A 5 -16.42 -7.60 -10.32
C ILE A 5 -17.17 -8.31 -11.44
N ASN A 6 -17.78 -9.46 -11.16
CA ASN A 6 -18.49 -10.24 -12.19
C ASN A 6 -19.73 -9.52 -12.75
N ASP A 7 -20.28 -8.58 -11.98
CA ASP A 7 -21.40 -7.71 -12.34
C ASP A 7 -21.00 -6.51 -13.21
N PHE A 8 -19.69 -6.25 -13.38
CA PHE A 8 -19.22 -5.16 -14.24
C PHE A 8 -19.21 -5.60 -15.72
N PRO A 9 -19.39 -4.66 -16.68
CA PRO A 9 -19.27 -4.97 -18.10
C PRO A 9 -17.95 -5.68 -18.42
N MET A 10 -18.01 -6.75 -19.22
CA MET A 10 -16.84 -7.58 -19.54
C MET A 10 -15.71 -6.74 -20.19
N GLU A 11 -16.05 -5.90 -21.15
CA GLU A 11 -15.10 -5.04 -21.85
C GLU A 11 -14.37 -4.06 -20.91
N PHE A 12 -15.08 -3.56 -19.91
CA PHE A 12 -14.50 -2.70 -18.87
C PHE A 12 -13.52 -3.47 -17.97
N ARG A 13 -13.89 -4.67 -17.54
CA ARG A 13 -13.00 -5.52 -16.72
C ARG A 13 -11.75 -5.93 -17.47
N ASP A 14 -11.93 -6.34 -18.72
CA ASP A 14 -10.82 -6.78 -19.58
C ASP A 14 -9.85 -5.63 -19.83
N TYR A 15 -10.35 -4.42 -20.05
CA TYR A 15 -9.52 -3.23 -20.17
C TYR A 15 -8.64 -2.99 -18.94
N ILE A 16 -9.22 -2.96 -17.76
CA ILE A 16 -8.44 -2.75 -16.53
C ILE A 16 -7.44 -3.90 -16.31
N ALA A 17 -7.85 -5.14 -16.56
CA ALA A 17 -7.01 -6.32 -16.35
C ALA A 17 -5.85 -6.44 -17.34
N SER A 18 -6.03 -6.02 -18.62
CA SER A 18 -5.02 -6.17 -19.67
C SER A 18 -4.14 -4.94 -19.86
N GLU A 19 -4.64 -3.72 -19.58
CA GLU A 19 -3.93 -2.49 -19.88
C GLU A 19 -3.42 -1.76 -18.62
N ILE A 20 -4.12 -1.88 -17.49
CA ILE A 20 -3.82 -1.10 -16.28
C ILE A 20 -3.04 -1.92 -15.27
N ILE A 21 -3.58 -3.06 -14.84
CA ILE A 21 -2.94 -3.89 -13.80
C ILE A 21 -1.51 -4.36 -14.19
N PRO A 22 -1.21 -4.73 -15.45
CA PRO A 22 0.15 -5.17 -15.80
C PRO A 22 1.23 -4.11 -15.61
N GLN A 23 0.88 -2.80 -15.62
CA GLN A 23 1.84 -1.72 -15.40
C GLN A 23 2.51 -1.76 -14.01
N TYR A 24 1.91 -2.46 -13.06
CA TYR A 24 2.47 -2.67 -11.72
C TYR A 24 3.59 -3.72 -11.68
N ALA A 25 3.82 -4.47 -12.75
CA ALA A 25 4.80 -5.56 -12.78
C ALA A 25 6.25 -5.08 -12.53
N ASP A 26 6.57 -3.88 -12.98
CA ASP A 26 7.91 -3.29 -12.93
C ASP A 26 8.17 -2.43 -11.68
N PHE A 27 7.17 -2.28 -10.79
CA PHE A 27 7.35 -1.51 -9.57
C PHE A 27 8.11 -2.29 -8.50
N ASP A 28 8.54 -1.60 -7.44
CA ASP A 28 9.23 -2.23 -6.33
C ASP A 28 8.34 -3.28 -5.62
N LYS A 29 8.96 -4.16 -4.85
CA LYS A 29 8.31 -5.31 -4.21
C LYS A 29 7.06 -4.95 -3.39
N ALA A 30 6.99 -3.74 -2.85
CA ALA A 30 5.87 -3.29 -2.01
C ALA A 30 4.66 -2.82 -2.83
N HIS A 31 4.83 -2.50 -4.13
CA HIS A 31 3.81 -1.87 -4.99
C HIS A 31 3.55 -2.67 -6.27
N ARG A 32 3.82 -3.97 -6.25
CA ARG A 32 3.57 -4.88 -7.39
C ARG A 32 2.09 -5.24 -7.53
N VAL A 33 1.82 -6.08 -8.53
CA VAL A 33 0.48 -6.57 -8.89
C VAL A 33 -0.29 -7.14 -7.69
N ASP A 34 0.37 -7.85 -6.79
CA ASP A 34 -0.28 -8.41 -5.58
C ASP A 34 -0.75 -7.32 -4.61
N HIS A 35 -0.04 -6.19 -4.52
CA HIS A 35 -0.48 -5.03 -3.73
C HIS A 35 -1.75 -4.41 -4.33
N VAL A 36 -1.73 -4.03 -5.61
CA VAL A 36 -2.90 -3.39 -6.22
C VAL A 36 -4.13 -4.29 -6.18
N LEU A 37 -3.97 -5.61 -6.34
CA LEU A 37 -5.09 -6.55 -6.21
C LEU A 37 -5.68 -6.60 -4.79
N LYS A 38 -4.84 -6.48 -3.76
CA LYS A 38 -5.30 -6.36 -2.37
C LYS A 38 -6.05 -5.05 -2.13
N VAL A 39 -5.50 -3.93 -2.61
CA VAL A 39 -6.16 -2.61 -2.49
C VAL A 39 -7.50 -2.61 -3.22
N ILE A 40 -7.59 -3.20 -4.40
CA ILE A 40 -8.87 -3.37 -5.13
C ILE A 40 -9.86 -4.18 -4.31
N ALA A 41 -9.45 -5.34 -3.80
CA ALA A 41 -10.33 -6.23 -3.05
C ALA A 41 -10.87 -5.54 -1.79
N GLU A 42 -9.98 -4.88 -1.02
CA GLU A 42 -10.38 -4.18 0.20
C GLU A 42 -11.20 -2.92 -0.10
N SER A 43 -10.88 -2.15 -1.13
CA SER A 43 -11.69 -1.00 -1.54
C SER A 43 -13.12 -1.40 -1.91
N LEU A 44 -13.29 -2.50 -2.65
CA LEU A 44 -14.60 -3.04 -3.00
C LEU A 44 -15.33 -3.62 -1.79
N ASN A 45 -14.61 -4.23 -0.84
CA ASN A 45 -15.17 -4.69 0.43
C ASN A 45 -15.69 -3.50 1.26
N LEU A 46 -14.89 -2.45 1.42
CA LEU A 46 -15.30 -1.26 2.17
C LEU A 46 -16.42 -0.47 1.48
N SER A 47 -16.49 -0.49 0.15
CA SER A 47 -17.53 0.22 -0.61
C SER A 47 -18.93 -0.25 -0.33
N GLN A 48 -19.14 -1.49 0.16
CA GLN A 48 -20.47 -2.03 0.46
C GLN A 48 -21.21 -1.28 1.59
N TYR A 49 -20.50 -0.54 2.41
CA TYR A 49 -21.07 0.24 3.51
C TYR A 49 -21.52 1.65 3.11
N TYR A 50 -21.35 2.03 1.84
CA TYR A 50 -21.61 3.38 1.34
C TYR A 50 -22.38 3.36 0.03
N ASP A 51 -23.17 4.40 -0.20
CA ASP A 51 -23.83 4.61 -1.51
C ASP A 51 -22.81 5.20 -2.50
N VAL A 52 -22.08 4.32 -3.18
CA VAL A 52 -20.99 4.68 -4.11
C VAL A 52 -21.02 3.77 -5.34
N SER A 53 -20.55 4.28 -6.47
CA SER A 53 -20.33 3.47 -7.66
C SER A 53 -19.14 2.52 -7.46
N ARG A 54 -19.38 1.22 -7.38
CA ARG A 54 -18.35 0.19 -7.26
C ARG A 54 -17.39 0.19 -8.46
N MET A 55 -17.87 0.53 -9.64
CA MET A 55 -17.04 0.68 -10.83
C MET A 55 -16.02 1.83 -10.66
N MET A 56 -16.44 2.98 -10.11
CA MET A 56 -15.52 4.09 -9.81
C MET A 56 -14.49 3.68 -8.75
N VAL A 57 -14.91 3.01 -7.68
CA VAL A 57 -13.99 2.50 -6.63
C VAL A 57 -12.95 1.57 -7.25
N TYR A 58 -13.36 0.67 -8.15
CA TYR A 58 -12.47 -0.24 -8.85
C TYR A 58 -11.42 0.50 -9.70
N VAL A 59 -11.84 1.52 -10.46
CA VAL A 59 -10.91 2.36 -11.24
C VAL A 59 -9.93 3.07 -10.33
N ILE A 60 -10.40 3.76 -9.29
CA ILE A 60 -9.54 4.52 -8.38
C ILE A 60 -8.47 3.62 -7.76
N ALA A 61 -8.88 2.46 -7.24
CA ALA A 61 -7.97 1.48 -6.67
C ALA A 61 -6.97 0.91 -7.71
N SER A 62 -7.40 0.75 -8.98
CA SER A 62 -6.53 0.24 -10.05
C SER A 62 -5.49 1.27 -10.52
N TYR A 63 -5.73 2.56 -10.34
CA TYR A 63 -4.85 3.65 -10.82
C TYR A 63 -4.01 4.29 -9.71
N HIS A 64 -4.29 4.02 -8.42
CA HIS A 64 -3.79 4.81 -7.30
C HIS A 64 -2.28 5.02 -7.31
N ASP A 65 -1.51 4.02 -7.68
CA ASP A 65 -0.05 4.01 -7.61
C ASP A 65 0.67 4.02 -8.97
N LEU A 66 -0.04 4.15 -10.11
CA LEU A 66 0.59 4.16 -11.44
C LEU A 66 1.66 5.24 -11.59
N GLY A 67 1.53 6.35 -10.89
CA GLY A 67 2.49 7.44 -10.89
C GLY A 67 3.85 7.10 -10.27
N LEU A 68 4.01 5.94 -9.64
CA LEU A 68 5.32 5.43 -9.18
C LEU A 68 6.32 5.26 -10.32
N CYS A 69 5.87 5.15 -11.57
CA CYS A 69 6.74 5.15 -12.75
C CYS A 69 7.62 6.42 -12.86
N GLU A 70 7.21 7.55 -12.27
CA GLU A 70 7.98 8.80 -12.20
C GLU A 70 8.58 9.05 -10.80
N GLY A 71 8.50 8.08 -9.89
CA GLY A 71 9.08 8.16 -8.53
C GLY A 71 8.08 8.45 -7.43
N ARG A 72 8.54 8.30 -6.17
CA ARG A 72 7.66 8.28 -4.99
C ARG A 72 7.14 9.63 -4.53
N GLU A 73 7.83 10.71 -4.81
CA GLU A 73 7.54 12.01 -4.19
C GLU A 73 6.16 12.54 -4.57
N PHE A 74 5.83 12.50 -5.87
CA PHE A 74 4.58 13.03 -6.42
C PHE A 74 3.70 11.97 -7.07
N HIS A 75 3.94 10.66 -6.78
CA HIS A 75 3.23 9.56 -7.44
C HIS A 75 1.70 9.73 -7.44
N HIS A 76 1.10 10.15 -6.33
CA HIS A 76 -0.34 10.36 -6.20
C HIS A 76 -0.90 11.40 -7.19
N LEU A 77 -0.17 12.52 -7.40
CA LEU A 77 -0.56 13.54 -8.38
C LEU A 77 -0.37 13.03 -9.81
N ILE A 78 0.70 12.28 -10.05
CA ILE A 78 0.99 11.68 -11.36
C ILE A 78 -0.03 10.60 -11.69
N SER A 79 -0.39 9.74 -10.73
CA SER A 79 -1.47 8.75 -10.87
C SER A 79 -2.79 9.41 -11.26
N GLY A 80 -3.14 10.53 -10.61
CA GLY A 80 -4.33 11.32 -10.96
C GLY A 80 -4.26 11.87 -12.40
N LYS A 81 -3.08 12.34 -12.85
CA LYS A 81 -2.89 12.80 -14.24
C LYS A 81 -3.01 11.64 -15.23
N ILE A 82 -2.47 10.48 -14.94
CA ILE A 82 -2.58 9.27 -15.77
C ILE A 82 -4.06 8.89 -15.94
N LEU A 83 -4.82 8.81 -14.83
CA LEU A 83 -6.25 8.55 -14.88
C LEU A 83 -7.01 9.58 -15.72
N TRP A 84 -6.74 10.87 -15.49
CA TRP A 84 -7.39 11.95 -16.23
C TRP A 84 -7.10 11.90 -17.73
N ALA A 85 -5.89 11.55 -18.12
CA ALA A 85 -5.46 11.47 -19.51
C ALA A 85 -6.06 10.26 -20.27
N ASP A 86 -6.52 9.24 -19.55
CA ASP A 86 -7.07 8.03 -20.14
C ASP A 86 -8.44 8.27 -20.78
N GLN A 87 -8.43 8.38 -22.11
CA GLN A 87 -9.64 8.63 -22.90
C GLN A 87 -10.59 7.41 -22.93
N LYS A 88 -10.07 6.19 -22.70
CA LYS A 88 -10.86 4.96 -22.73
C LYS A 88 -11.90 4.93 -21.61
N LEU A 89 -11.60 5.49 -20.43
CA LEU A 89 -12.54 5.56 -19.31
C LEU A 89 -13.81 6.35 -19.64
N ARG A 90 -13.75 7.28 -20.58
CA ARG A 90 -14.90 8.09 -21.03
C ARG A 90 -15.98 7.28 -21.76
N GLN A 91 -15.69 6.04 -22.12
CA GLN A 91 -16.72 5.11 -22.63
C GLN A 91 -17.69 4.65 -21.56
N TRP A 92 -17.30 4.71 -20.29
CA TRP A 92 -18.10 4.22 -19.15
C TRP A 92 -18.47 5.31 -18.14
N PHE A 93 -17.73 6.44 -18.15
CA PHE A 93 -17.91 7.49 -17.15
C PHE A 93 -18.00 8.89 -17.78
N PRO A 94 -18.94 9.74 -17.33
CA PRO A 94 -18.95 11.15 -17.69
C PRO A 94 -17.79 11.90 -17.05
N GLU A 95 -17.44 13.09 -17.58
CA GLU A 95 -16.30 13.89 -17.14
C GLU A 95 -16.33 14.21 -15.63
N GLU A 96 -17.51 14.42 -15.07
CA GLU A 96 -17.66 14.67 -13.63
C GLU A 96 -17.20 13.50 -12.78
N HIS A 97 -17.47 12.25 -13.22
CA HIS A 97 -16.99 11.04 -12.54
C HIS A 97 -15.48 10.87 -12.72
N ILE A 98 -14.94 11.19 -13.91
CA ILE A 98 -13.48 11.16 -14.15
C ILE A 98 -12.78 12.14 -13.21
N LEU A 99 -13.34 13.34 -13.00
CA LEU A 99 -12.77 14.31 -12.08
C LEU A 99 -12.79 13.80 -10.63
N ILE A 100 -13.90 13.25 -10.17
CA ILE A 100 -14.00 12.65 -8.82
C ILE A 100 -12.98 11.53 -8.64
N MET A 101 -12.83 10.65 -9.63
CA MET A 101 -11.87 9.54 -9.57
C MET A 101 -10.41 10.04 -9.55
N LYS A 102 -10.08 11.04 -10.39
CA LYS A 102 -8.77 11.70 -10.37
C LYS A 102 -8.45 12.26 -8.99
N GLU A 103 -9.36 13.02 -8.41
CA GLU A 103 -9.21 13.63 -7.10
C GLU A 103 -9.06 12.60 -5.99
N ALA A 104 -9.81 11.50 -6.07
CA ALA A 104 -9.73 10.39 -5.12
C ALA A 104 -8.37 9.67 -5.20
N VAL A 105 -7.83 9.49 -6.41
CA VAL A 105 -6.46 8.97 -6.61
C VAL A 105 -5.42 9.91 -5.99
N GLU A 106 -5.54 11.21 -6.18
CA GLU A 106 -4.61 12.19 -5.59
C GLU A 106 -4.67 12.21 -4.05
N ASP A 107 -5.80 11.83 -3.46
CA ASP A 107 -6.04 11.89 -2.02
C ASP A 107 -5.56 10.63 -1.26
N HIS A 108 -5.18 9.53 -1.94
CA HIS A 108 -4.89 8.26 -1.26
C HIS A 108 -3.67 8.31 -0.34
N ARG A 109 -2.69 9.16 -0.62
CA ARG A 109 -1.40 9.17 0.07
C ARG A 109 -1.54 9.40 1.58
N ALA A 110 -0.96 8.50 2.39
CA ALA A 110 -1.07 8.55 3.86
C ALA A 110 -0.49 9.83 4.51
N SER A 111 0.53 10.44 3.88
CA SER A 111 1.16 11.68 4.37
C SER A 111 0.47 12.96 3.91
N ASN A 112 -0.65 12.89 3.18
CA ASN A 112 -1.43 14.06 2.83
C ASN A 112 -1.95 14.74 4.11
N LYS A 113 -1.83 16.07 4.14
CA LYS A 113 -2.24 16.90 5.30
C LYS A 113 -3.72 17.23 5.30
N HIS A 114 -4.41 17.03 4.19
CA HIS A 114 -5.85 17.31 4.05
C HIS A 114 -6.69 16.03 4.12
N VAL A 115 -7.94 16.20 4.50
CA VAL A 115 -8.94 15.14 4.43
C VAL A 115 -9.23 14.80 2.97
N PRO A 116 -9.35 13.52 2.58
CA PRO A 116 -9.77 13.17 1.23
C PRO A 116 -11.09 13.87 0.84
N ARG A 117 -11.10 14.46 -0.37
CA ARG A 117 -12.18 15.31 -0.88
C ARG A 117 -13.53 14.60 -1.01
N SER A 118 -13.50 13.27 -1.17
CA SER A 118 -14.70 12.46 -1.38
C SER A 118 -14.66 11.18 -0.55
N ILE A 119 -15.83 10.53 -0.42
CA ILE A 119 -15.92 9.19 0.17
C ILE A 119 -15.10 8.16 -0.65
N TYR A 120 -14.98 8.33 -1.97
CA TYR A 120 -14.15 7.49 -2.82
C TYR A 120 -12.67 7.56 -2.43
N GLY A 121 -12.14 8.77 -2.23
CA GLY A 121 -10.78 8.98 -1.75
C GLY A 121 -10.55 8.38 -0.36
N LYS A 122 -11.54 8.49 0.55
CA LYS A 122 -11.47 7.87 1.88
C LYS A 122 -11.41 6.35 1.81
N ILE A 123 -12.23 5.72 0.98
CA ILE A 123 -12.28 4.26 0.81
C ILE A 123 -10.94 3.74 0.30
N VAL A 124 -10.40 4.31 -0.78
CA VAL A 124 -9.15 3.81 -1.36
C VAL A 124 -7.95 4.16 -0.48
N ALA A 125 -7.92 5.36 0.09
CA ALA A 125 -6.89 5.71 1.07
C ALA A 125 -6.90 4.79 2.31
N GLU A 126 -8.05 4.33 2.77
CA GLU A 126 -8.16 3.36 3.85
C GLU A 126 -7.69 1.98 3.43
N ALA A 127 -8.12 1.51 2.25
CA ALA A 127 -7.77 0.20 1.71
C ALA A 127 -6.26 0.06 1.43
N ASP A 128 -5.59 1.14 1.02
CA ASP A 128 -4.15 1.19 0.80
C ASP A 128 -3.35 1.12 2.12
N ARG A 129 -3.96 1.50 3.24
CA ARG A 129 -3.36 1.39 4.58
C ARG A 129 -3.50 -0.01 5.15
N ILE A 130 -2.74 -0.96 4.65
CA ILE A 130 -2.71 -2.31 5.23
C ILE A 130 -1.97 -2.23 6.57
N ILE A 131 -2.72 -2.16 7.66
CA ILE A 131 -2.18 -2.17 9.03
C ILE A 131 -2.37 -3.58 9.58
N ASP A 132 -1.28 -4.33 9.58
CA ASP A 132 -1.13 -5.58 10.32
C ASP A 132 0.08 -5.38 11.23
N PRO A 133 -0.05 -5.51 12.57
CA PRO A 133 1.04 -5.22 13.50
C PRO A 133 2.31 -5.99 13.19
N ASP A 134 2.21 -7.31 12.98
CA ASP A 134 3.38 -8.17 12.73
C ASP A 134 4.07 -7.81 11.40
N ILE A 135 3.29 -7.62 10.35
CA ILE A 135 3.80 -7.23 9.03
C ILE A 135 4.43 -5.83 9.09
N THR A 136 3.77 -4.88 9.74
CA THR A 136 4.24 -3.49 9.88
C THR A 136 5.58 -3.41 10.60
N LEU A 137 5.70 -4.12 11.73
CA LEU A 137 6.94 -4.16 12.51
C LEU A 137 8.07 -4.80 11.71
N ARG A 138 7.80 -5.95 11.08
CA ARG A 138 8.78 -6.67 10.26
C ARG A 138 9.26 -5.83 9.08
N TRP A 139 8.37 -5.22 8.32
CA TRP A 139 8.73 -4.35 7.20
C TRP A 139 9.53 -3.14 7.65
N THR A 140 9.23 -2.58 8.82
CA THR A 140 10.00 -1.45 9.37
C THR A 140 11.43 -1.85 9.70
N VAL A 141 11.67 -3.06 10.23
CA VAL A 141 13.02 -3.61 10.45
C VAL A 141 13.71 -3.89 9.11
N GLN A 142 13.06 -4.61 8.20
CA GLN A 142 13.61 -4.93 6.86
C GLN A 142 14.01 -3.68 6.08
N TYR A 143 13.18 -2.64 6.14
CA TYR A 143 13.49 -1.35 5.53
C TYR A 143 14.77 -0.74 6.11
N GLY A 144 14.92 -0.80 7.43
CA GLY A 144 16.13 -0.33 8.11
C GLY A 144 17.39 -1.08 7.67
N LEU A 145 17.32 -2.40 7.68
CA LEU A 145 18.46 -3.26 7.28
C LEU A 145 18.86 -3.05 5.80
N SER A 146 17.86 -2.81 4.93
CA SER A 146 18.10 -2.64 3.49
C SER A 146 18.59 -1.24 3.10
N ASN A 147 18.09 -0.18 3.76
CA ASN A 147 18.35 1.21 3.35
C ASN A 147 19.39 1.91 4.22
N TYR A 148 19.71 1.37 5.39
CA TYR A 148 20.69 1.89 6.35
C TYR A 148 21.57 0.76 6.90
N PRO A 149 22.25 0.00 6.02
CA PRO A 149 23.04 -1.18 6.42
C PRO A 149 24.25 -0.81 7.29
N GLU A 150 24.67 0.45 7.29
CA GLU A 150 25.76 0.98 8.10
C GLU A 150 25.39 1.21 9.58
N LEU A 151 24.09 1.19 9.92
CA LEU A 151 23.65 1.39 11.30
C LEU A 151 23.85 0.10 12.11
N ASP A 152 24.44 0.26 13.30
CA ASP A 152 24.43 -0.79 14.31
C ASP A 152 23.02 -1.08 14.83
N LYS A 153 22.87 -2.16 15.58
CA LYS A 153 21.58 -2.64 16.08
C LYS A 153 20.86 -1.59 16.94
N GLU A 154 21.58 -0.88 17.78
CA GLU A 154 21.00 0.15 18.65
C GLU A 154 20.43 1.32 17.82
N LYS A 155 21.17 1.78 16.82
CA LYS A 155 20.70 2.84 15.91
C LYS A 155 19.54 2.36 15.02
N GLN A 156 19.54 1.09 14.61
CA GLN A 156 18.39 0.48 13.92
C GLN A 156 17.16 0.48 14.81
N TYR A 157 17.28 0.19 16.12
CA TYR A 157 16.17 0.27 17.06
C TYR A 157 15.66 1.70 17.23
N ILE A 158 16.55 2.68 17.40
CA ILE A 158 16.15 4.09 17.52
C ILE A 158 15.38 4.54 16.27
N ARG A 159 15.86 4.21 15.08
CA ARG A 159 15.18 4.50 13.81
C ARG A 159 13.81 3.83 13.73
N PHE A 160 13.72 2.55 14.09
CA PHE A 160 12.49 1.77 14.15
C PHE A 160 11.47 2.42 15.08
N LEU A 161 11.84 2.70 16.31
CA LEU A 161 10.99 3.34 17.32
C LEU A 161 10.51 4.72 16.87
N THR A 162 11.43 5.55 16.34
CA THR A 162 11.11 6.89 15.83
C THR A 162 10.06 6.81 14.73
N HIS A 163 10.26 5.94 13.73
CA HIS A 163 9.32 5.77 12.63
C HIS A 163 7.93 5.32 13.12
N LEU A 164 7.88 4.35 14.04
CA LEU A 164 6.61 3.88 14.59
C LEU A 164 5.90 4.97 15.37
N LYS A 165 6.60 5.74 16.19
CA LYS A 165 6.03 6.85 16.97
C LYS A 165 5.50 7.95 16.05
N GLU A 166 6.27 8.37 15.06
CA GLU A 166 5.87 9.43 14.12
C GLU A 166 4.64 9.06 13.28
N LYS A 167 4.53 7.81 12.88
CA LYS A 167 3.46 7.37 11.98
C LYS A 167 2.24 6.83 12.71
N TYR A 168 2.42 5.92 13.66
CA TYR A 168 1.35 5.07 14.18
C TYR A 168 0.92 5.40 15.63
N ALA A 169 1.77 5.99 16.48
CA ALA A 169 1.44 6.30 17.85
C ALA A 169 0.25 7.26 17.98
N GLU A 170 -0.25 7.45 19.21
CA GLU A 170 -1.19 8.53 19.51
C GLU A 170 -0.60 9.87 19.06
N GLY A 171 -1.35 10.61 18.25
CA GLY A 171 -0.86 11.86 17.65
C GLY A 171 0.06 11.68 16.42
N GLY A 172 0.43 10.47 16.03
CA GLY A 172 1.15 10.20 14.78
C GLY A 172 0.38 10.69 13.54
N TYR A 173 1.06 10.79 12.39
CA TYR A 173 0.42 11.39 11.20
C TYR A 173 -0.58 10.48 10.49
N LEU A 174 -0.58 9.17 10.75
CA LEU A 174 -1.54 8.25 10.11
C LEU A 174 -2.98 8.59 10.52
N ARG A 175 -3.85 8.69 9.54
CA ARG A 175 -5.30 8.91 9.73
C ARG A 175 -6.07 7.79 9.06
N LEU A 176 -7.07 7.27 9.75
CA LEU A 176 -8.05 6.32 9.23
C LEU A 176 -9.35 7.06 8.89
N TRP A 177 -10.03 6.58 7.86
CA TRP A 177 -11.18 7.28 7.30
C TRP A 177 -12.46 6.46 7.32
N ILE A 178 -12.36 5.13 7.40
CA ILE A 178 -13.48 4.20 7.28
C ILE A 178 -13.60 3.38 8.57
N PRO A 179 -14.59 3.66 9.43
CA PRO A 179 -14.75 2.97 10.72
C PRO A 179 -14.97 1.44 10.60
N GLN A 180 -15.49 0.97 9.45
CA GLN A 180 -15.74 -0.44 9.18
C GLN A 180 -14.48 -1.22 8.77
N SER A 181 -13.37 -0.55 8.59
CA SER A 181 -12.09 -1.17 8.27
C SER A 181 -11.50 -1.90 9.48
N ALA A 182 -10.84 -3.04 9.25
CA ALA A 182 -10.07 -3.73 10.27
C ALA A 182 -8.86 -2.92 10.76
N ASN A 183 -8.41 -1.93 10.00
CA ASN A 183 -7.27 -1.08 10.34
C ASN A 183 -7.42 -0.38 11.69
N ALA A 184 -8.65 -0.04 12.11
CA ALA A 184 -8.89 0.62 13.39
C ALA A 184 -8.49 -0.27 14.58
N ALA A 185 -8.87 -1.55 14.56
CA ALA A 185 -8.49 -2.51 15.59
C ALA A 185 -6.98 -2.77 15.57
N HIS A 186 -6.41 -3.04 14.40
CA HIS A 186 -4.98 -3.29 14.23
C HIS A 186 -4.12 -2.08 14.63
N LEU A 187 -4.57 -0.87 14.33
CA LEU A 187 -3.87 0.34 14.76
C LEU A 187 -3.90 0.48 16.28
N GLN A 188 -5.00 0.10 16.94
CA GLN A 188 -5.10 0.11 18.38
C GLN A 188 -4.12 -0.89 19.02
N GLU A 189 -4.03 -2.09 18.49
CA GLU A 189 -3.05 -3.11 18.92
C GLU A 189 -1.62 -2.58 18.77
N LEU A 190 -1.29 -2.02 17.61
CA LEU A 190 0.02 -1.45 17.34
C LEU A 190 0.35 -0.29 18.29
N ARG A 191 -0.61 0.57 18.61
CA ARG A 191 -0.45 1.67 19.56
C ARG A 191 -0.18 1.19 20.98
N GLN A 192 -0.88 0.14 21.42
CA GLN A 192 -0.62 -0.48 22.72
C GLN A 192 0.82 -0.99 22.82
N LEU A 193 1.28 -1.67 21.76
CA LEU A 193 2.65 -2.16 21.71
C LEU A 193 3.69 -1.02 21.65
N ILE A 194 3.42 0.05 20.89
CA ILE A 194 4.32 1.22 20.83
C ILE A 194 4.42 1.95 22.20
N ALA A 195 3.35 1.90 22.99
CA ALA A 195 3.32 2.50 24.33
C ALA A 195 4.10 1.66 25.37
N ASP A 196 4.23 0.35 25.16
CA ASP A 196 5.04 -0.56 25.97
C ASP A 196 6.44 -0.71 25.35
N GLU A 197 7.33 0.23 25.66
CA GLU A 197 8.68 0.25 25.06
C GLU A 197 9.51 -0.99 25.42
N GLU A 198 9.28 -1.62 26.58
CA GLU A 198 10.00 -2.84 26.96
C GLU A 198 9.57 -4.02 26.07
N GLU A 199 8.28 -4.21 25.87
CA GLU A 199 7.76 -5.28 25.02
C GLU A 199 8.09 -5.01 23.53
N LEU A 200 7.96 -3.76 23.09
CA LEU A 200 8.33 -3.37 21.72
C LEU A 200 9.82 -3.65 21.44
N HIS A 201 10.70 -3.41 22.42
CA HIS A 201 12.12 -3.72 22.27
C HIS A 201 12.37 -5.22 22.12
N LYS A 202 11.70 -6.07 22.92
CA LYS A 202 11.76 -7.53 22.79
C LYS A 202 11.28 -8.01 21.41
N VAL A 203 10.21 -7.43 20.91
CA VAL A 203 9.69 -7.74 19.56
C VAL A 203 10.68 -7.32 18.48
N PHE A 204 11.27 -6.13 18.59
CA PHE A 204 12.32 -5.68 17.68
C PHE A 204 13.51 -6.64 17.68
N GLU A 205 14.04 -7.02 18.85
CA GLU A 205 15.16 -7.95 19.00
C GLU A 205 14.91 -9.27 18.28
N LYS A 206 13.72 -9.84 18.47
CA LYS A 206 13.31 -11.09 17.82
C LYS A 206 13.28 -10.94 16.30
N ILE A 207 12.61 -9.90 15.78
CA ILE A 207 12.50 -9.67 14.34
C ILE A 207 13.88 -9.37 13.73
N TYR A 208 14.67 -8.51 14.37
CA TYR A 208 16.00 -8.15 13.90
C TYR A 208 16.91 -9.38 13.76
N SER A 209 16.93 -10.27 14.77
CA SER A 209 17.70 -11.51 14.71
C SER A 209 17.25 -12.41 13.56
N GLN A 210 15.94 -12.61 13.38
CA GLN A 210 15.40 -13.41 12.29
C GLN A 210 15.75 -12.87 10.91
N GLU A 211 15.65 -11.55 10.72
CA GLU A 211 15.95 -10.93 9.42
C GLU A 211 17.45 -10.94 9.11
N THR A 212 18.31 -10.72 10.11
CA THR A 212 19.77 -10.78 9.93
C THR A 212 20.24 -12.20 9.64
N GLU A 213 19.72 -13.22 10.33
CA GLU A 213 19.99 -14.63 10.02
C GLU A 213 19.57 -14.99 8.59
N THR A 214 18.40 -14.50 8.16
CA THR A 214 17.90 -14.72 6.79
C THR A 214 18.84 -14.11 5.76
N ILE A 215 19.34 -12.88 5.98
CA ILE A 215 20.30 -12.21 5.09
C ILE A 215 21.62 -13.00 5.02
N GLN A 216 22.18 -13.39 6.18
CA GLN A 216 23.42 -14.17 6.24
C GLN A 216 23.29 -15.51 5.52
N ASN A 217 22.16 -16.21 5.69
CA ASN A 217 21.91 -17.46 5.01
C ASN A 217 21.82 -17.30 3.49
N LEU A 218 21.22 -16.19 3.00
CA LEU A 218 21.17 -15.88 1.58
C LEU A 218 22.54 -15.53 1.00
N GLU A 219 23.40 -14.84 1.76
CA GLU A 219 24.77 -14.52 1.36
C GLU A 219 25.66 -15.75 1.28
N ASN A 220 25.45 -16.72 2.14
CA ASN A 220 26.20 -17.99 2.18
C ASN A 220 25.75 -19.00 1.10
N ILE A 221 24.71 -18.73 0.30
CA ILE A 221 24.32 -19.58 -0.82
C ILE A 221 25.36 -19.46 -1.93
N PRO A 222 26.01 -20.55 -2.39
CA PRO A 222 26.99 -20.52 -3.48
C PRO A 222 26.43 -19.82 -4.72
N ILE A 223 27.25 -18.99 -5.37
CA ILE A 223 26.89 -18.14 -6.52
C ILE A 223 26.20 -18.93 -7.65
N PHE A 224 26.53 -20.20 -7.85
CA PHE A 224 25.89 -21.09 -8.84
C PHE A 224 24.39 -21.33 -8.60
N VAL A 225 23.90 -21.19 -7.37
CA VAL A 225 22.48 -21.35 -7.03
C VAL A 225 21.73 -20.02 -7.14
N ARG A 226 22.41 -18.89 -6.91
CA ARG A 226 21.83 -17.53 -7.08
C ARG A 226 21.38 -17.27 -8.52
N ASN A 227 22.19 -17.69 -9.52
CA ASN A 227 21.88 -17.42 -10.93
C ASN A 227 20.72 -18.26 -11.51
N LYS A 228 20.33 -19.39 -10.87
CA LYS A 228 19.19 -20.19 -11.33
C LYS A 228 17.84 -19.61 -10.93
N LYS A 229 17.77 -18.76 -9.90
CA LYS A 229 16.49 -18.11 -9.51
C LYS A 229 16.16 -16.84 -10.30
N ASN A 230 17.18 -16.23 -10.96
CA ASN A 230 16.97 -15.04 -11.79
C ASN A 230 16.72 -15.37 -13.28
N ASN A 231 16.81 -16.65 -13.70
CA ASN A 231 16.59 -17.08 -15.08
C ASN A 231 15.36 -17.98 -15.25
N SER A 232 14.49 -18.03 -14.27
CA SER A 232 13.20 -18.75 -14.36
C SER A 232 12.08 -17.78 -14.04
N ILE A 233 11.79 -16.91 -15.00
CA ILE A 233 10.46 -16.39 -15.41
C ILE A 233 10.72 -15.57 -16.67
#